data_738d37898a3a0769a1b00e9de8432c20
#
_entry.id   738d37898a3a0769a1b00e9de8432c20
#
_cell.length_a   1.000
_cell.length_b   1.000
_cell.length_c   1.000
_cell.angle_alpha   90.00
_cell.angle_beta   90.00
_cell.angle_gamma   90.00
#
_symmetry.space_group_name_H-M   'P 1'
#
loop_
_entity.id
_entity.type
_entity.pdbx_description
1 polymer ?
#
loop_
_entity_poly.entity_id
_entity_poly.type
_entity_poly.pdbx_seq_one_letter_code
_entity_poly.pdbx_strand_id
1 'polypeptide(L)'
;VYWREKMLIRKIYKSKWVKGILLIAYLGFIGYFGFISKIAGRTRSNIKAYNLVPFYSIGKYLKVSDFSSLVEFVINILGNIIVFMPVGIFIPYLFHNKTWAYKINFILIIGFLFSFGVESIQFIISVGVFDVDDLILNTLGALIGWKLYCRYMTR
;
A
#
# COMPACT_ATOMS: atom_id res chain seq x y z
N VAL A 1 30.85 6.69 -21.40
CA VAL A 1 30.19 5.63 -20.60
C VAL A 1 29.03 6.21 -19.84
N TYR A 2 29.19 7.20 -18.97
CA TYR A 2 28.17 7.81 -18.09
C TYR A 2 26.86 8.28 -18.80
N TRP A 3 26.98 8.98 -19.94
CA TRP A 3 25.82 9.46 -20.71
C TRP A 3 25.02 8.32 -21.36
N ARG A 4 25.70 7.27 -21.78
CA ARG A 4 25.07 6.09 -22.40
C ARG A 4 24.25 5.31 -21.36
N GLU A 5 24.78 5.14 -20.16
CA GLU A 5 24.08 4.51 -19.04
C GLU A 5 22.84 5.30 -18.62
N LYS A 6 22.93 6.62 -18.47
CA LYS A 6 21.79 7.49 -18.18
C LYS A 6 20.69 7.39 -19.24
N MET A 7 21.05 7.34 -20.52
CA MET A 7 20.06 7.17 -21.59
C MET A 7 19.39 5.79 -21.55
N LEU A 8 20.12 4.73 -21.26
CA LEU A 8 19.58 3.38 -21.13
C LEU A 8 18.61 3.29 -19.95
N ILE A 9 19.00 3.78 -18.78
CA ILE A 9 18.13 3.82 -17.59
C ILE A 9 16.86 4.60 -17.89
N ARG A 10 16.95 5.75 -18.55
CA ARG A 10 15.78 6.58 -18.92
C ARG A 10 14.87 5.87 -19.92
N LYS A 11 15.43 5.09 -20.86
CA LYS A 11 14.68 4.28 -21.83
C LYS A 11 13.94 3.13 -21.15
N ILE A 12 14.63 2.41 -20.24
CA ILE A 12 14.05 1.33 -19.43
C ILE A 12 12.91 1.88 -18.55
N TYR A 13 13.15 2.97 -17.85
CA TYR A 13 12.15 3.62 -16.99
C TYR A 13 10.88 4.03 -17.75
N LYS A 14 10.98 4.45 -19.01
CA LYS A 14 9.83 4.85 -19.84
C LYS A 14 9.16 3.67 -20.56
N SER A 15 9.74 2.47 -20.52
CA SER A 15 9.22 1.30 -21.20
C SER A 15 7.86 0.87 -20.65
N LYS A 16 6.86 0.71 -21.53
CA LYS A 16 5.53 0.20 -21.16
C LYS A 16 5.58 -1.20 -20.54
N TRP A 17 6.49 -2.03 -21.05
CA TRP A 17 6.67 -3.39 -20.55
C TRP A 17 7.21 -3.42 -19.12
N VAL A 18 8.21 -2.60 -18.81
CA VAL A 18 8.75 -2.48 -17.44
C VAL A 18 7.66 -2.01 -16.47
N LYS A 19 6.89 -1.00 -16.87
CA LYS A 19 5.76 -0.51 -16.07
C LYS A 19 4.72 -1.59 -15.81
N GLY A 20 4.37 -2.37 -16.84
CA GLY A 20 3.44 -3.50 -16.71
C GLY A 20 3.95 -4.60 -15.79
N ILE A 21 5.20 -5.02 -15.94
CA ILE A 21 5.82 -6.05 -15.09
C ILE A 21 5.86 -5.60 -13.63
N LEU A 22 6.28 -4.36 -13.36
CA LEU A 22 6.32 -3.83 -12.00
C LEU A 22 4.92 -3.75 -11.38
N LEU A 23 3.91 -3.35 -12.15
CA LEU A 23 2.53 -3.31 -11.68
C LEU A 23 2.01 -4.71 -11.35
N ILE A 24 2.23 -5.70 -12.24
CA ILE A 24 1.81 -7.09 -12.01
C ILE A 24 2.52 -7.67 -10.78
N ALA A 25 3.82 -7.45 -10.66
CA ALA A 25 4.59 -7.89 -9.49
C ALA A 25 4.06 -7.28 -8.20
N TYR A 26 3.70 -5.99 -8.22
CA TYR A 26 3.12 -5.31 -7.07
C TYR A 26 1.72 -5.82 -6.72
N LEU A 27 0.86 -6.04 -7.71
CA LEU A 27 -0.46 -6.64 -7.47
C LEU A 27 -0.35 -8.05 -6.90
N GLY A 28 0.63 -8.85 -7.41
CA GLY A 28 0.95 -10.16 -6.84
C GLY A 28 1.46 -10.06 -5.39
N PHE A 29 2.28 -9.07 -5.08
CA PHE A 29 2.75 -8.80 -3.73
C PHE A 29 1.59 -8.45 -2.77
N ILE A 30 0.69 -7.54 -3.15
CA ILE A 30 -0.51 -7.24 -2.36
C ILE A 30 -1.40 -8.47 -2.22
N GLY A 31 -1.58 -9.24 -3.30
CA GLY A 31 -2.33 -10.50 -3.26
C GLY A 31 -1.75 -11.47 -2.25
N TYR A 32 -0.44 -11.64 -2.24
CA TYR A 32 0.23 -12.52 -1.28
C TYR A 32 0.09 -12.02 0.17
N PHE A 33 0.54 -10.80 0.45
CA PHE A 33 0.53 -10.26 1.82
C PHE A 33 -0.88 -9.92 2.32
N GLY A 34 -1.75 -9.44 1.48
CA GLY A 34 -3.12 -9.08 1.84
C GLY A 34 -4.01 -10.30 2.08
N PHE A 35 -3.78 -11.40 1.35
CA PHE A 35 -4.71 -12.53 1.35
C PHE A 35 -4.05 -13.83 1.80
N ILE A 36 -2.98 -14.28 1.15
CA ILE A 36 -2.39 -15.60 1.39
C ILE A 36 -1.75 -15.69 2.76
N SER A 37 -1.00 -14.68 3.20
CA SER A 37 -0.37 -14.66 4.52
C SER A 37 -1.41 -14.68 5.65
N LYS A 38 -2.54 -14.01 5.45
CA LYS A 38 -3.65 -14.01 6.40
C LYS A 38 -4.40 -15.35 6.42
N ILE A 39 -4.49 -16.05 5.30
CA ILE A 39 -5.07 -17.41 5.24
C ILE A 39 -4.18 -18.42 5.95
N ALA A 40 -2.87 -18.34 5.76
CA ALA A 40 -1.90 -19.27 6.34
C ALA A 40 -1.75 -19.16 7.87
N GLY A 41 -2.03 -17.97 8.44
CA GLY A 41 -1.86 -17.67 9.87
C GLY A 41 -3.13 -17.75 10.73
N ARG A 42 -4.29 -18.10 10.18
CA ARG A 42 -5.57 -18.04 10.94
C ARG A 42 -6.28 -19.38 11.08
N THR A 43 -6.70 -19.65 12.32
CA THR A 43 -7.84 -20.49 12.60
C THR A 43 -9.07 -19.81 11.98
N ARG A 44 -9.72 -20.46 11.03
CA ARG A 44 -10.93 -19.98 10.35
C ARG A 44 -12.02 -19.67 11.39
N SER A 45 -12.17 -18.42 11.77
CA SER A 45 -13.37 -17.97 12.47
C SER A 45 -14.39 -17.60 11.37
N ASN A 46 -15.52 -18.29 11.35
CA ASN A 46 -16.64 -18.00 10.43
C ASN A 46 -17.35 -16.69 10.76
N ILE A 47 -16.83 -15.88 11.68
CA ILE A 47 -17.42 -14.63 12.12
C ILE A 47 -16.79 -13.50 11.30
N LYS A 48 -17.61 -12.88 10.45
CA LYS A 48 -17.25 -11.63 9.80
C LYS A 48 -17.14 -10.54 10.85
N ALA A 49 -15.94 -10.05 11.09
CA ALA A 49 -15.70 -8.97 12.03
C ALA A 49 -15.42 -7.67 11.27
N TYR A 50 -15.86 -6.56 11.83
CA TYR A 50 -15.54 -5.21 11.33
C TYR A 50 -15.24 -4.29 12.52
N ASN A 51 -14.36 -3.33 12.30
CA ASN A 51 -14.08 -2.22 13.21
C ASN A 51 -14.28 -0.90 12.46
N LEU A 52 -15.32 -0.17 12.84
CA LEU A 52 -15.64 1.12 12.24
C LEU A 52 -15.31 2.30 13.18
N VAL A 53 -14.67 2.02 14.33
CA VAL A 53 -14.27 3.06 15.28
C VAL A 53 -12.87 3.55 14.92
N PRO A 54 -12.70 4.79 14.42
CA PRO A 54 -11.39 5.32 14.07
C PRO A 54 -10.43 5.32 15.26
N PHE A 55 -9.17 5.01 15.01
CA PHE A 55 -8.06 4.96 15.97
C PHE A 55 -8.18 3.89 17.07
N TYR A 56 -9.16 2.99 17.00
CA TYR A 56 -9.31 1.91 17.97
C TYR A 56 -8.16 0.88 17.83
N SER A 57 -7.95 0.37 16.65
CA SER A 57 -6.88 -0.61 16.37
C SER A 57 -5.50 0.02 16.47
N ILE A 58 -5.33 1.23 15.99
CA ILE A 58 -4.07 2.00 16.16
C ILE A 58 -3.77 2.17 17.64
N GLY A 59 -4.76 2.60 18.45
CA GLY A 59 -4.58 2.78 19.90
C GLY A 59 -4.25 1.49 20.63
N LYS A 60 -4.77 0.35 20.19
CA LYS A 60 -4.43 -0.97 20.73
C LYS A 60 -2.97 -1.33 20.42
N TYR A 61 -2.52 -1.17 19.17
CA TYR A 61 -1.16 -1.51 18.75
C TYR A 61 -0.09 -0.56 19.30
N LEU A 62 -0.44 0.67 19.66
CA LEU A 62 0.49 1.60 20.30
C LEU A 62 0.81 1.25 21.76
N LYS A 63 0.03 0.35 22.40
CA LYS A 63 0.30 -0.13 23.76
C LYS A 63 1.35 -1.23 23.74
N VAL A 64 2.59 -0.86 23.43
CA VAL A 64 3.73 -1.78 23.42
C VAL A 64 4.22 -1.99 24.85
N SER A 65 4.10 -3.22 25.35
CA SER A 65 4.54 -3.62 26.70
C SER A 65 5.66 -4.66 26.68
N ASP A 66 5.74 -5.44 25.60
CA ASP A 66 6.68 -6.53 25.42
C ASP A 66 7.11 -6.71 23.96
N PHE A 67 7.98 -7.67 23.68
CA PHE A 67 8.46 -7.96 22.33
C PHE A 67 7.32 -8.40 21.40
N SER A 68 6.34 -9.14 21.87
CA SER A 68 5.20 -9.59 21.07
C SER A 68 4.33 -8.41 20.61
N SER A 69 4.00 -7.51 21.51
CA SER A 69 3.24 -6.29 21.19
C SER A 69 4.00 -5.33 20.28
N LEU A 70 5.35 -5.29 20.37
CA LEU A 70 6.18 -4.56 19.41
C LEU A 70 6.08 -5.16 18.01
N VAL A 71 6.12 -6.49 17.88
CA VAL A 71 5.97 -7.18 16.60
C VAL A 71 4.59 -6.90 16.01
N GLU A 72 3.52 -6.94 16.81
CA GLU A 72 2.17 -6.60 16.38
C GLU A 72 2.08 -5.14 15.90
N PHE A 73 2.68 -4.20 16.61
CA PHE A 73 2.78 -2.79 16.20
C PHE A 73 3.47 -2.65 14.84
N VAL A 74 4.65 -3.26 14.67
CA VAL A 74 5.43 -3.17 13.42
C VAL A 74 4.63 -3.76 12.24
N ILE A 75 4.06 -4.95 12.40
CA ILE A 75 3.35 -5.63 11.33
C ILE A 75 2.06 -4.89 10.95
N ASN A 76 1.27 -4.45 11.92
CA ASN A 76 -0.05 -3.89 11.64
C ASN A 76 0.02 -2.39 11.28
N ILE A 77 0.87 -1.61 11.91
CA ILE A 77 0.96 -0.17 11.60
C ILE A 77 1.95 0.09 10.46
N LEU A 78 3.22 -0.31 10.64
CA LEU A 78 4.23 -0.03 9.61
C LEU A 78 4.02 -0.90 8.37
N GLY A 79 3.53 -2.14 8.53
CA GLY A 79 3.23 -3.04 7.43
C GLY A 79 2.21 -2.44 6.48
N ASN A 80 1.08 -1.93 6.98
CA ASN A 80 0.04 -1.30 6.16
C ASN A 80 0.60 -0.08 5.41
N ILE A 81 1.33 0.78 6.10
CA ILE A 81 1.96 1.96 5.47
C ILE A 81 2.91 1.52 4.35
N ILE A 82 3.85 0.62 4.63
CA ILE A 82 4.91 0.21 3.68
C ILE A 82 4.32 -0.52 2.48
N VAL A 83 3.35 -1.41 2.70
CA VAL A 83 2.68 -2.16 1.63
C VAL A 83 1.96 -1.24 0.66
N PHE A 84 1.42 -0.10 1.12
CA PHE A 84 0.68 0.84 0.27
C PHE A 84 1.52 2.01 -0.29
N MET A 85 2.76 2.21 0.17
CA MET A 85 3.66 3.22 -0.42
C MET A 85 3.81 3.08 -1.95
N PRO A 86 3.96 1.86 -2.52
CA PRO A 86 4.06 1.70 -3.97
C PRO A 86 2.85 2.24 -4.73
N VAL A 87 1.63 2.25 -4.18
CA VAL A 87 0.46 2.86 -4.84
C VAL A 87 0.74 4.32 -5.17
N GLY A 88 1.25 5.08 -4.19
CA GLY A 88 1.59 6.49 -4.37
C GLY A 88 2.77 6.74 -5.32
N ILE A 89 3.69 5.79 -5.43
CA ILE A 89 4.81 5.84 -6.39
C ILE A 89 4.34 5.50 -7.79
N PHE A 90 3.51 4.45 -7.94
CA PHE A 90 3.09 3.97 -9.26
C PHE A 90 2.18 4.94 -10.00
N ILE A 91 1.31 5.67 -9.31
CA ILE A 91 0.40 6.60 -9.98
C ILE A 91 1.15 7.66 -10.79
N PRO A 92 2.03 8.50 -10.22
CA PRO A 92 2.79 9.47 -11.00
C PRO A 92 3.83 8.82 -11.93
N TYR A 93 4.34 7.64 -11.60
CA TYR A 93 5.24 6.88 -12.48
C TYR A 93 4.54 6.41 -13.76
N LEU A 94 3.35 5.83 -13.65
CA LEU A 94 2.58 5.34 -14.80
C LEU A 94 2.05 6.50 -15.66
N PHE A 95 1.56 7.55 -15.01
CA PHE A 95 0.91 8.70 -15.64
C PHE A 95 1.78 9.96 -15.60
N HIS A 96 3.11 9.80 -15.77
CA HIS A 96 4.09 10.89 -15.64
C HIS A 96 3.86 12.10 -16.56
N ASN A 97 3.06 11.95 -17.63
CA ASN A 97 2.69 13.03 -18.56
C ASN A 97 1.39 13.75 -18.15
N LYS A 98 0.77 13.36 -17.04
CA LYS A 98 -0.52 13.89 -16.60
C LYS A 98 -0.38 14.70 -15.31
N THR A 99 -0.78 15.95 -15.34
CA THR A 99 -0.67 16.86 -14.19
C THR A 99 -1.50 16.42 -12.99
N TRP A 100 -2.66 15.79 -13.23
CA TRP A 100 -3.52 15.28 -12.16
C TRP A 100 -2.86 14.16 -11.33
N ALA A 101 -1.93 13.38 -11.94
CA ALA A 101 -1.21 12.30 -11.24
C ALA A 101 -0.27 12.82 -10.12
N TYR A 102 -0.01 14.13 -10.11
CA TYR A 102 0.81 14.79 -9.10
C TYR A 102 -0.03 15.56 -8.06
N LYS A 103 -1.36 15.58 -8.19
CA LYS A 103 -2.23 16.26 -7.23
C LYS A 103 -2.45 15.41 -5.99
N ILE A 104 -2.20 15.96 -4.82
CA ILE A 104 -2.36 15.28 -3.52
C ILE A 104 -3.77 14.72 -3.34
N ASN A 105 -4.81 15.49 -3.70
CA ASN A 105 -6.20 15.05 -3.55
C ASN A 105 -6.50 13.81 -4.40
N PHE A 106 -5.90 13.72 -5.60
CA PHE A 106 -6.07 12.55 -6.45
C PHE A 106 -5.43 11.31 -5.82
N ILE A 107 -4.21 11.47 -5.26
CA ILE A 107 -3.52 10.37 -4.56
C ILE A 107 -4.29 9.89 -3.34
N LEU A 108 -4.83 10.82 -2.55
CA LEU A 108 -5.65 10.47 -1.37
C LEU A 108 -6.90 9.69 -1.78
N ILE A 109 -7.62 10.15 -2.82
CA ILE A 109 -8.81 9.46 -3.32
C ILE A 109 -8.47 8.06 -3.83
N ILE A 110 -7.44 7.93 -4.67
CA ILE A 110 -7.07 6.61 -5.22
C ILE A 110 -6.51 5.69 -4.14
N GLY A 111 -5.67 6.19 -3.24
CA GLY A 111 -5.15 5.43 -2.11
C GLY A 111 -6.28 4.89 -1.23
N PHE A 112 -7.26 5.74 -0.91
CA PHE A 112 -8.44 5.35 -0.14
C PHE A 112 -9.30 4.31 -0.89
N LEU A 113 -9.64 4.55 -2.14
CA LEU A 113 -10.48 3.63 -2.93
C LEU A 113 -9.81 2.27 -3.12
N PHE A 114 -8.50 2.26 -3.34
CA PHE A 114 -7.73 1.03 -3.49
C PHE A 114 -7.69 0.25 -2.17
N SER A 115 -7.44 0.94 -1.05
CA SER A 115 -7.48 0.35 0.29
C SER A 115 -8.87 -0.19 0.63
N PHE A 116 -9.92 0.59 0.38
CA PHE A 116 -11.30 0.18 0.58
C PHE A 116 -11.65 -1.09 -0.23
N GLY A 117 -11.17 -1.17 -1.48
CA GLY A 117 -11.33 -2.37 -2.30
C GLY A 117 -10.66 -3.59 -1.68
N VAL A 118 -9.42 -3.46 -1.23
CA VAL A 118 -8.67 -4.55 -0.57
C VAL A 118 -9.39 -5.01 0.70
N GLU A 119 -9.75 -4.10 1.60
CA GLU A 119 -10.46 -4.41 2.85
C GLU A 119 -11.83 -5.05 2.59
N SER A 120 -12.57 -4.55 1.59
CA SER A 120 -13.86 -5.11 1.20
C SER A 120 -13.74 -6.55 0.71
N ILE A 121 -12.74 -6.83 -0.14
CA ILE A 121 -12.49 -8.19 -0.63
C ILE A 121 -12.09 -9.10 0.53
N GLN A 122 -11.19 -8.68 1.42
CA GLN A 122 -10.78 -9.46 2.60
C GLN A 122 -11.97 -9.80 3.50
N PHE A 123 -12.88 -8.85 3.69
CA PHE A 123 -14.10 -9.05 4.46
C PHE A 123 -15.06 -10.04 3.78
N ILE A 124 -15.28 -9.89 2.47
CA ILE A 124 -16.18 -10.77 1.70
C ILE A 124 -15.72 -12.23 1.75
N ILE A 125 -14.42 -12.47 1.53
CA ILE A 125 -13.85 -13.82 1.54
C ILE A 125 -13.48 -14.33 2.95
N SER A 126 -13.82 -13.55 3.99
CA SER A 126 -13.63 -13.90 5.41
C SER A 126 -12.16 -14.18 5.80
N VAL A 127 -11.20 -13.50 5.18
CA VAL A 127 -9.76 -13.60 5.52
C VAL A 127 -9.26 -12.43 6.35
N GLY A 128 -10.08 -11.39 6.55
CA GLY A 128 -9.74 -10.18 7.29
C GLY A 128 -10.90 -9.63 8.10
N VAL A 129 -10.55 -8.73 9.02
CA VAL A 129 -11.48 -7.82 9.67
C VAL A 129 -11.50 -6.55 8.82
N PHE A 130 -12.69 -6.08 8.44
CA PHE A 130 -12.78 -4.76 7.79
C PHE A 130 -12.47 -3.69 8.84
N ASP A 131 -11.34 -3.01 8.70
CA ASP A 131 -10.87 -2.05 9.69
C ASP A 131 -10.67 -0.66 9.08
N VAL A 132 -11.36 0.34 9.65
CA VAL A 132 -11.23 1.72 9.19
C VAL A 132 -9.84 2.30 9.45
N ASP A 133 -9.13 1.80 10.46
CA ASP A 133 -7.76 2.22 10.74
C ASP A 133 -6.79 1.75 9.66
N ASP A 134 -7.02 0.56 9.10
CA ASP A 134 -6.24 0.07 7.96
C ASP A 134 -6.47 0.95 6.72
N LEU A 135 -7.69 1.46 6.49
CA LEU A 135 -7.95 2.44 5.42
C LEU A 135 -7.13 3.72 5.60
N ILE A 136 -7.02 4.20 6.83
CA ILE A 136 -6.24 5.40 7.18
C ILE A 136 -4.75 5.14 6.94
N LEU A 137 -4.21 4.05 7.48
CA LEU A 137 -2.79 3.70 7.38
C LEU A 137 -2.35 3.43 5.95
N ASN A 138 -3.17 2.71 5.18
CA ASN A 138 -2.93 2.41 3.78
C ASN A 138 -2.94 3.70 2.92
N THR A 139 -3.90 4.59 3.16
CA THR A 139 -3.98 5.89 2.47
C THR A 139 -2.78 6.77 2.82
N LEU A 140 -2.36 6.77 4.09
CA LEU A 140 -1.14 7.45 4.53
C LEU A 140 0.10 6.88 3.84
N GLY A 141 0.19 5.55 3.70
CA GLY A 141 1.24 4.88 2.95
C GLY A 141 1.32 5.37 1.50
N ALA A 142 0.19 5.42 0.80
CA ALA A 142 0.12 5.96 -0.56
C ALA A 142 0.58 7.43 -0.62
N LEU A 143 0.19 8.25 0.35
CA LEU A 143 0.62 9.66 0.43
C LEU A 143 2.14 9.79 0.64
N ILE A 144 2.72 8.98 1.51
CA ILE A 144 4.17 8.95 1.75
C ILE A 144 4.91 8.53 0.47
N GLY A 145 4.46 7.47 -0.19
CA GLY A 145 5.04 7.00 -1.45
C GLY A 145 5.01 8.06 -2.55
N TRP A 146 3.88 8.76 -2.70
CA TRP A 146 3.75 9.89 -3.62
C TRP A 146 4.73 11.02 -3.31
N LYS A 147 4.84 11.40 -2.04
CA LYS A 147 5.78 12.47 -1.60
C LYS A 147 7.22 12.10 -1.90
N LEU A 148 7.61 10.84 -1.67
CA LEU A 148 8.93 10.33 -2.00
C LEU A 148 9.18 10.38 -3.52
N TYR A 149 8.21 9.93 -4.33
CA TYR A 149 8.31 10.02 -5.78
C TYR A 149 8.51 11.46 -6.25
N CYS A 150 7.67 12.38 -5.81
CA CYS A 150 7.79 13.80 -6.17
C CYS A 150 9.13 14.41 -5.75
N ARG A 151 9.68 14.03 -4.60
CA ARG A 151 10.94 14.56 -4.10
C ARG A 151 12.17 14.05 -4.87
N TYR A 152 12.18 12.76 -5.25
CA TYR A 152 13.39 12.11 -5.75
C TYR A 152 13.36 11.79 -7.23
N MET A 153 12.19 11.62 -7.83
CA MET A 153 12.05 11.16 -9.21
C MET A 153 11.69 12.28 -10.21
N THR A 154 11.28 13.46 -9.73
CA THR A 154 10.93 14.61 -10.60
C THR A 154 12.05 15.63 -10.74
N ARG A 155 13.21 15.42 -10.09
CA ARG A 155 14.40 16.26 -10.21
C ARG A 155 15.28 15.90 -11.41
#